data_2808306d7268a8a045e31c6a9a85ddef
#
_entry.id   2808306d7268a8a045e31c6a9a85ddef
#
_cell.length_a   1.000
_cell.length_b   1.000
_cell.length_c   1.000
_cell.angle_alpha   90.00
_cell.angle_beta   90.00
_cell.angle_gamma   90.00
#
_symmetry.space_group_name_H-M   'P 1'
#
loop_
_entity.id
_entity.type
_entity.pdbx_description
1 polymer ?
#
loop_
_entity_poly.entity_id
_entity_poly.type
_entity_poly.pdbx_seq_one_letter_code
_entity_poly.pdbx_strand_id
1 'polypeptide(L)'
;MPQDDHDNAAAQQAARAAASIDATELGERIGLRACEVVSELRDRFDDDLQQATIRAAMSNVEAVLRGFAEQGLPGAAQASDATLNWVSGLARRGISAAAIPQCYVIGQGLCDLALREAVLKLNLPADLADTVRWQLVNAASRYLFGFTEKIAGDLVEHYEKERELWVRDPDSVRTETVRNILEGRHFDANAARSTLNYDLSRRHVAVVVWGDARGRQAPPTGALKQGAQTVAHALGGTDVLVVPATSSMVWAWATGPAVTDQPAQSPSLDPAMSAAVGSLADGVHGFIQSHGQARDARRTASVFGYPAGSVVRFRDIALDALLTRDLAAVGQFVTGELGELSSPSERSRRLRTTLIAFFEEGMSWSKTAERLGVHQNTVQYRVAQAKDLLGRPLTDRRLELEVALRLAEAGDNLPIGADALDAPGDRSSTAVL
;
A
#
# COMPACT_ATOMS: atom_id res chain seq x y z
N MET A 1 -19.00 -26.20 44.00
CA MET A 1 -17.94 -25.23 44.39
C MET A 1 -16.54 -25.51 43.85
N PRO A 2 -16.07 -26.72 43.43
CA PRO A 2 -14.74 -26.84 42.81
C PRO A 2 -14.69 -26.52 41.31
N GLN A 3 -15.80 -26.56 40.59
CA GLN A 3 -15.84 -26.41 39.15
C GLN A 3 -15.75 -24.91 38.69
N ASP A 4 -16.39 -24.02 39.44
CA ASP A 4 -16.35 -22.57 39.19
C ASP A 4 -14.97 -21.96 39.40
N ASP A 5 -14.17 -22.46 40.35
CA ASP A 5 -12.80 -21.99 40.56
C ASP A 5 -11.81 -22.45 39.47
N HIS A 6 -12.04 -23.63 38.89
CA HIS A 6 -11.24 -24.13 37.78
C HIS A 6 -11.54 -23.42 36.47
N ASP A 7 -12.83 -23.12 36.21
CA ASP A 7 -13.24 -22.41 35.02
C ASP A 7 -12.74 -20.93 35.03
N ASN A 8 -12.77 -20.29 36.20
CA ASN A 8 -12.23 -18.95 36.39
C ASN A 8 -10.69 -18.89 36.23
N ALA A 9 -9.97 -19.93 36.71
CA ALA A 9 -8.52 -20.02 36.53
C ALA A 9 -8.13 -20.22 35.04
N ALA A 10 -8.87 -21.06 34.32
CA ALA A 10 -8.66 -21.27 32.88
C ALA A 10 -8.91 -20.01 32.06
N ALA A 11 -10.00 -19.27 32.38
CA ALA A 11 -10.31 -17.97 31.75
C ALA A 11 -9.19 -16.95 31.96
N GLN A 12 -8.65 -16.88 33.16
CA GLN A 12 -7.55 -15.97 33.49
C GLN A 12 -6.27 -16.30 32.73
N GLN A 13 -5.96 -17.58 32.51
CA GLN A 13 -4.81 -18.00 31.72
C GLN A 13 -5.04 -17.76 30.22
N ALA A 14 -6.24 -17.95 29.70
CA ALA A 14 -6.59 -17.59 28.32
C ALA A 14 -6.40 -16.10 28.07
N ALA A 15 -6.89 -15.23 28.99
CA ALA A 15 -6.70 -13.79 28.90
C ALA A 15 -5.21 -13.39 28.93
N ARG A 16 -4.39 -14.04 29.77
CA ARG A 16 -2.94 -13.80 29.80
C ARG A 16 -2.24 -14.21 28.51
N ALA A 17 -2.60 -15.37 27.96
CA ALA A 17 -2.06 -15.81 26.68
C ALA A 17 -2.42 -14.83 25.55
N ALA A 18 -3.69 -14.43 25.45
CA ALA A 18 -4.15 -13.47 24.46
C ALA A 18 -3.45 -12.11 24.60
N ALA A 19 -3.31 -11.59 25.83
CA ALA A 19 -2.67 -10.29 26.09
C ALA A 19 -1.16 -10.27 25.79
N SER A 20 -0.50 -11.43 25.68
CA SER A 20 0.92 -11.51 25.33
C SER A 20 1.19 -11.43 23.81
N ILE A 21 0.15 -11.43 22.99
CA ILE A 21 0.25 -11.38 21.53
C ILE A 21 0.03 -9.95 21.06
N ASP A 22 0.98 -9.43 20.27
CA ASP A 22 0.78 -8.15 19.57
C ASP A 22 -0.19 -8.34 18.39
N ALA A 23 -1.42 -7.85 18.57
CA ALA A 23 -2.48 -7.97 17.57
C ALA A 23 -2.16 -7.20 16.29
N THR A 24 -1.45 -6.09 16.40
CA THR A 24 -1.06 -5.24 15.26
C THR A 24 -0.04 -5.95 14.39
N GLU A 25 1.06 -6.43 14.99
CA GLU A 25 2.12 -7.16 14.30
C GLU A 25 1.59 -8.45 13.65
N LEU A 26 0.80 -9.22 14.40
CA LEU A 26 0.21 -10.46 13.87
C LEU A 26 -0.77 -10.18 12.73
N GLY A 27 -1.61 -9.16 12.85
CA GLY A 27 -2.58 -8.77 11.83
C GLY A 27 -1.90 -8.26 10.55
N GLU A 28 -0.84 -7.46 10.68
CA GLU A 28 -0.05 -7.01 9.54
C GLU A 28 0.59 -8.19 8.81
N ARG A 29 1.23 -9.11 9.52
CA ARG A 29 1.82 -10.32 8.96
C ARG A 29 0.79 -11.20 8.23
N ILE A 30 -0.42 -11.35 8.78
CA ILE A 30 -1.51 -12.09 8.14
C ILE A 30 -1.94 -11.38 6.86
N GLY A 31 -2.17 -10.07 6.90
CA GLY A 31 -2.61 -9.29 5.75
C GLY A 31 -1.61 -9.32 4.60
N LEU A 32 -0.31 -9.14 4.88
CA LEU A 32 0.75 -9.25 3.90
C LEU A 32 0.80 -10.66 3.30
N ARG A 33 0.76 -11.70 4.14
CA ARG A 33 0.78 -13.08 3.67
C ARG A 33 -0.42 -13.45 2.80
N ALA A 34 -1.61 -12.94 3.13
CA ALA A 34 -2.79 -13.11 2.29
C ALA A 34 -2.61 -12.48 0.90
N CYS A 35 -2.05 -11.27 0.82
CA CYS A 35 -1.76 -10.61 -0.45
C CYS A 35 -0.72 -11.35 -1.30
N GLU A 36 0.23 -12.04 -0.69
CA GLU A 36 1.26 -12.83 -1.39
C GLU A 36 0.73 -14.17 -1.92
N VAL A 37 -0.07 -14.87 -1.11
CA VAL A 37 -0.45 -16.28 -1.37
C VAL A 37 -1.73 -16.40 -2.15
N VAL A 38 -2.73 -15.53 -1.89
CA VAL A 38 -4.02 -15.59 -2.59
C VAL A 38 -3.86 -14.98 -3.98
N SER A 39 -3.95 -15.82 -5.01
CA SER A 39 -3.70 -15.44 -6.42
C SER A 39 -4.53 -14.25 -6.85
N GLU A 40 -5.81 -14.23 -6.50
CA GLU A 40 -6.73 -13.14 -6.86
C GLU A 40 -6.35 -11.80 -6.24
N LEU A 41 -5.76 -11.80 -5.03
CA LEU A 41 -5.24 -10.58 -4.40
C LEU A 41 -3.92 -10.17 -5.00
N ARG A 42 -3.00 -11.12 -5.22
CA ARG A 42 -1.68 -10.88 -5.80
C ARG A 42 -1.77 -10.34 -7.22
N ASP A 43 -2.62 -10.96 -8.07
CA ASP A 43 -2.71 -10.61 -9.49
C ASP A 43 -3.41 -9.26 -9.71
N ARG A 44 -4.19 -8.78 -8.74
CA ARG A 44 -4.88 -7.48 -8.74
C ARG A 44 -4.34 -6.52 -7.69
N PHE A 45 -3.09 -6.70 -7.33
CA PHE A 45 -2.42 -5.94 -6.28
C PHE A 45 -2.44 -4.44 -6.57
N ASP A 46 -2.95 -3.68 -5.60
CA ASP A 46 -2.75 -2.25 -5.46
C ASP A 46 -2.56 -1.91 -3.96
N ASP A 47 -1.90 -0.79 -3.67
CA ASP A 47 -1.58 -0.38 -2.29
C ASP A 47 -2.84 -0.23 -1.43
N ASP A 48 -3.97 0.22 -2.03
CA ASP A 48 -5.23 0.38 -1.29
C ASP A 48 -5.82 -0.97 -0.91
N LEU A 49 -5.74 -1.98 -1.80
CA LEU A 49 -6.18 -3.34 -1.51
C LEU A 49 -5.31 -3.97 -0.41
N GLN A 50 -3.99 -3.80 -0.50
CA GLN A 50 -3.07 -4.29 0.52
C GLN A 50 -3.39 -3.67 1.89
N GLN A 51 -3.49 -2.35 1.96
CA GLN A 51 -3.80 -1.64 3.20
C GLN A 51 -5.19 -2.01 3.76
N ALA A 52 -6.18 -2.22 2.89
CA ALA A 52 -7.49 -2.67 3.31
C ALA A 52 -7.44 -4.11 3.87
N THR A 53 -6.66 -5.00 3.23
CA THR A 53 -6.46 -6.39 3.68
C THR A 53 -5.76 -6.44 5.02
N ILE A 54 -4.72 -5.64 5.22
CA ILE A 54 -4.00 -5.53 6.50
C ILE A 54 -4.95 -5.02 7.60
N ARG A 55 -5.67 -3.93 7.37
CA ARG A 55 -6.61 -3.40 8.37
C ARG A 55 -7.71 -4.38 8.75
N ALA A 56 -8.26 -5.11 7.78
CA ALA A 56 -9.23 -6.16 8.04
C ALA A 56 -8.62 -7.31 8.87
N ALA A 57 -7.40 -7.74 8.55
CA ALA A 57 -6.69 -8.77 9.29
C ALA A 57 -6.40 -8.33 10.73
N MET A 58 -5.90 -7.11 10.97
CA MET A 58 -5.67 -6.56 12.31
C MET A 58 -6.94 -6.57 13.16
N SER A 59 -8.04 -6.06 12.61
CA SER A 59 -9.33 -6.03 13.29
C SER A 59 -9.87 -7.44 13.60
N ASN A 60 -9.66 -8.41 12.71
CA ASN A 60 -10.05 -9.80 12.95
C ASN A 60 -9.18 -10.45 14.04
N VAL A 61 -7.87 -10.20 14.05
CA VAL A 61 -6.97 -10.68 15.12
C VAL A 61 -7.39 -10.13 16.47
N GLU A 62 -7.67 -8.83 16.58
CA GLU A 62 -8.20 -8.22 17.80
C GLU A 62 -9.49 -8.89 18.27
N ALA A 63 -10.43 -9.16 17.36
CA ALA A 63 -11.66 -9.84 17.67
C ALA A 63 -11.46 -11.27 18.16
N VAL A 64 -10.55 -12.01 17.52
CA VAL A 64 -10.18 -13.38 17.91
C VAL A 64 -9.54 -13.41 19.30
N LEU A 65 -8.56 -12.54 19.57
CA LEU A 65 -7.85 -12.51 20.84
C LEU A 65 -8.79 -12.11 21.99
N ARG A 66 -9.65 -11.11 21.74
CA ARG A 66 -10.68 -10.68 22.71
C ARG A 66 -11.66 -11.82 23.00
N GLY A 67 -12.25 -12.42 21.98
CA GLY A 67 -13.22 -13.48 22.17
C GLY A 67 -12.66 -14.75 22.80
N PHE A 68 -11.39 -15.08 22.52
CA PHE A 68 -10.69 -16.16 23.21
C PHE A 68 -10.44 -15.83 24.69
N ALA A 69 -10.00 -14.58 24.99
CA ALA A 69 -9.77 -14.12 26.35
C ALA A 69 -11.04 -14.11 27.22
N GLU A 70 -12.14 -13.74 26.63
CA GLU A 70 -13.46 -13.67 27.29
C GLU A 70 -14.20 -15.01 27.30
N GLN A 71 -13.61 -16.07 26.75
CA GLN A 71 -14.25 -17.37 26.53
C GLN A 71 -15.63 -17.27 25.82
N GLY A 72 -15.72 -16.30 24.92
CA GLY A 72 -16.91 -16.03 24.14
C GLY A 72 -17.29 -17.19 23.22
N LEU A 73 -18.55 -17.21 22.80
CA LEU A 73 -19.02 -18.15 21.80
C LEU A 73 -18.55 -17.69 20.41
N PRO A 74 -17.89 -18.54 19.62
CA PRO A 74 -17.46 -18.17 18.26
C PRO A 74 -18.62 -17.68 17.37
N GLY A 75 -19.81 -18.23 17.55
CA GLY A 75 -21.02 -17.84 16.82
C GLY A 75 -21.58 -16.45 17.16
N ALA A 76 -21.10 -15.79 18.22
CA ALA A 76 -21.44 -14.41 18.55
C ALA A 76 -20.54 -13.38 17.87
N ALA A 77 -19.47 -13.81 17.20
CA ALA A 77 -18.56 -12.93 16.50
C ALA A 77 -19.27 -12.20 15.35
N GLN A 78 -18.97 -10.91 15.22
CA GLN A 78 -19.47 -10.05 14.13
C GLN A 78 -18.28 -9.49 13.35
N ALA A 79 -18.46 -9.35 12.03
CA ALA A 79 -17.49 -8.70 11.19
C ALA A 79 -17.40 -7.20 11.54
N SER A 80 -16.18 -6.69 11.64
CA SER A 80 -15.95 -5.26 11.84
C SER A 80 -16.22 -4.45 10.59
N ASP A 81 -16.41 -3.14 10.73
CA ASP A 81 -16.53 -2.21 9.61
C ASP A 81 -15.31 -2.29 8.67
N ALA A 82 -14.11 -2.48 9.20
CA ALA A 82 -12.89 -2.65 8.40
C ALA A 82 -12.97 -3.91 7.52
N THR A 83 -13.48 -5.00 8.06
CA THR A 83 -13.67 -6.27 7.34
C THR A 83 -14.78 -6.17 6.30
N LEU A 84 -15.92 -5.56 6.64
CA LEU A 84 -17.04 -5.34 5.70
C LEU A 84 -16.61 -4.43 4.54
N ASN A 85 -15.88 -3.34 4.82
CA ASN A 85 -15.35 -2.43 3.81
C ASN A 85 -14.33 -3.13 2.89
N TRP A 86 -13.51 -4.04 3.42
CA TRP A 86 -12.59 -4.85 2.64
C TRP A 86 -13.36 -5.75 1.67
N VAL A 87 -14.39 -6.47 2.13
CA VAL A 87 -15.22 -7.35 1.30
C VAL A 87 -15.96 -6.57 0.21
N SER A 88 -16.55 -5.42 0.54
CA SER A 88 -17.16 -4.51 -0.44
C SER A 88 -16.13 -4.04 -1.48
N GLY A 89 -14.87 -3.81 -1.04
CA GLY A 89 -13.74 -3.51 -1.90
C GLY A 89 -13.39 -4.65 -2.87
N LEU A 90 -13.46 -5.92 -2.42
CA LEU A 90 -13.28 -7.09 -3.28
C LEU A 90 -14.38 -7.18 -4.35
N ALA A 91 -15.65 -7.05 -3.93
CA ALA A 91 -16.80 -7.09 -4.83
C ALA A 91 -16.69 -6.03 -5.93
N ARG A 92 -16.33 -4.80 -5.59
CA ARG A 92 -16.14 -3.68 -6.54
C ARG A 92 -14.96 -3.87 -7.49
N ARG A 93 -13.93 -4.60 -7.08
CA ARG A 93 -12.77 -4.95 -7.92
C ARG A 93 -13.00 -6.20 -8.77
N GLY A 94 -14.15 -6.86 -8.64
CA GLY A 94 -14.44 -8.13 -9.33
C GLY A 94 -13.50 -9.26 -8.88
N ILE A 95 -12.95 -9.19 -7.68
CA ILE A 95 -12.19 -10.28 -7.05
C ILE A 95 -13.20 -11.32 -6.58
N SER A 96 -12.97 -12.58 -6.89
CA SER A 96 -13.89 -13.66 -6.55
C SER A 96 -14.15 -13.79 -5.06
N ALA A 97 -15.39 -14.10 -4.65
CA ALA A 97 -15.73 -14.43 -3.27
C ALA A 97 -14.87 -15.58 -2.71
N ALA A 98 -14.33 -16.44 -3.57
CA ALA A 98 -13.44 -17.54 -3.18
C ALA A 98 -12.13 -17.06 -2.50
N ALA A 99 -11.73 -15.80 -2.70
CA ALA A 99 -10.60 -15.21 -2.01
C ALA A 99 -10.84 -15.06 -0.49
N ILE A 100 -12.10 -14.85 -0.07
CA ILE A 100 -12.46 -14.65 1.33
C ILE A 100 -12.06 -15.84 2.20
N PRO A 101 -12.58 -17.06 1.97
CA PRO A 101 -12.21 -18.21 2.79
C PRO A 101 -10.72 -18.54 2.71
N GLN A 102 -10.03 -18.29 1.58
CA GLN A 102 -8.59 -18.51 1.48
C GLN A 102 -7.81 -17.59 2.44
N CYS A 103 -8.17 -16.31 2.51
CA CYS A 103 -7.57 -15.37 3.47
C CYS A 103 -7.81 -15.81 4.92
N TYR A 104 -9.02 -16.30 5.22
CA TYR A 104 -9.38 -16.76 6.57
C TYR A 104 -8.63 -18.03 6.99
N VAL A 105 -8.38 -18.96 6.08
CA VAL A 105 -7.55 -20.15 6.35
C VAL A 105 -6.11 -19.75 6.70
N ILE A 106 -5.54 -18.77 6.00
CA ILE A 106 -4.22 -18.24 6.30
C ILE A 106 -4.21 -17.59 7.70
N GLY A 107 -5.20 -16.73 7.98
CA GLY A 107 -5.35 -16.06 9.26
C GLY A 107 -5.51 -17.04 10.41
N GLN A 108 -6.36 -18.05 10.24
CA GLN A 108 -6.57 -19.12 11.22
C GLN A 108 -5.27 -19.85 11.57
N GLY A 109 -4.47 -20.24 10.56
CA GLY A 109 -3.21 -20.95 10.77
C GLY A 109 -2.19 -20.11 11.56
N LEU A 110 -2.05 -18.83 11.24
CA LEU A 110 -1.12 -17.92 11.93
C LEU A 110 -1.60 -17.55 13.34
N CYS A 111 -2.91 -17.37 13.54
CA CYS A 111 -3.48 -17.16 14.88
C CYS A 111 -3.34 -18.41 15.78
N ASP A 112 -3.59 -19.61 15.23
CA ASP A 112 -3.44 -20.88 15.97
C ASP A 112 -1.98 -21.06 16.44
N LEU A 113 -1.01 -20.78 15.55
CA LEU A 113 0.41 -20.84 15.91
C LEU A 113 0.74 -19.83 17.01
N ALA A 114 0.34 -18.58 16.88
CA ALA A 114 0.62 -17.53 17.87
C ALA A 114 -0.02 -17.84 19.23
N LEU A 115 -1.27 -18.32 19.26
CA LEU A 115 -1.94 -18.71 20.51
C LEU A 115 -1.27 -19.93 21.17
N ARG A 116 -0.85 -20.93 20.39
CA ARG A 116 -0.10 -22.08 20.92
C ARG A 116 1.21 -21.65 21.54
N GLU A 117 1.98 -20.81 20.87
CA GLU A 117 3.23 -20.27 21.39
C GLU A 117 3.00 -19.47 22.69
N ALA A 118 1.97 -18.62 22.72
CA ALA A 118 1.61 -17.85 23.91
C ALA A 118 1.24 -18.76 25.10
N VAL A 119 0.42 -19.80 24.86
CA VAL A 119 0.05 -20.79 25.89
C VAL A 119 1.26 -21.57 26.40
N LEU A 120 2.20 -21.95 25.54
CA LEU A 120 3.42 -22.67 25.94
C LEU A 120 4.33 -21.80 26.81
N LYS A 121 4.32 -20.49 26.66
CA LYS A 121 5.11 -19.53 27.45
C LYS A 121 4.46 -19.18 28.80
N LEU A 122 3.24 -19.65 29.10
CA LEU A 122 2.59 -19.39 30.39
C LEU A 122 3.34 -20.02 31.52
N ASN A 123 3.57 -19.25 32.59
CA ASN A 123 4.14 -19.73 33.84
C ASN A 123 3.06 -20.40 34.71
N LEU A 124 2.95 -21.69 34.62
CA LEU A 124 1.94 -22.52 35.33
C LEU A 124 2.59 -23.41 36.38
N PRO A 125 1.87 -23.76 37.48
CA PRO A 125 2.31 -24.74 38.45
C PRO A 125 2.65 -26.08 37.76
N ALA A 126 3.74 -26.72 38.15
CA ALA A 126 4.30 -27.88 37.45
C ALA A 126 3.35 -29.10 37.40
N ASP A 127 2.52 -29.27 38.43
CA ASP A 127 1.54 -30.35 38.56
C ASP A 127 0.31 -30.22 37.66
N LEU A 128 0.01 -28.99 37.20
CA LEU A 128 -1.17 -28.69 36.37
C LEU A 128 -0.80 -28.23 34.96
N ALA A 129 0.49 -27.94 34.72
CA ALA A 129 0.96 -27.24 33.53
C ALA A 129 0.53 -27.91 32.22
N ASP A 130 0.73 -29.20 32.08
CA ASP A 130 0.46 -29.92 30.83
C ASP A 130 -1.04 -30.05 30.56
N THR A 131 -1.84 -30.32 31.61
CA THR A 131 -3.30 -30.42 31.48
C THR A 131 -3.92 -29.08 31.07
N VAL A 132 -3.52 -27.99 31.73
CA VAL A 132 -4.02 -26.65 31.46
C VAL A 132 -3.61 -26.18 30.07
N ARG A 133 -2.34 -26.38 29.67
CA ARG A 133 -1.86 -26.05 28.34
C ARG A 133 -2.64 -26.79 27.25
N TRP A 134 -2.84 -28.10 27.44
CA TRP A 134 -3.61 -28.90 26.47
C TRP A 134 -5.06 -28.40 26.33
N GLN A 135 -5.72 -28.09 27.47
CA GLN A 135 -7.08 -27.54 27.46
C GLN A 135 -7.14 -26.19 26.74
N LEU A 136 -6.21 -25.28 27.00
CA LEU A 136 -6.15 -23.95 26.36
C LEU A 136 -5.88 -24.05 24.87
N VAL A 137 -4.95 -24.89 24.44
CA VAL A 137 -4.66 -25.12 23.02
C VAL A 137 -5.89 -25.66 22.29
N ASN A 138 -6.59 -26.65 22.86
CA ASN A 138 -7.81 -27.16 22.24
C ASN A 138 -8.97 -26.14 22.24
N ALA A 139 -9.08 -25.34 23.29
CA ALA A 139 -10.06 -24.25 23.33
C ALA A 139 -9.76 -23.20 22.27
N ALA A 140 -8.50 -22.79 22.10
CA ALA A 140 -8.08 -21.85 21.08
C ALA A 140 -8.39 -22.38 19.67
N SER A 141 -8.01 -23.62 19.37
CA SER A 141 -8.27 -24.22 18.05
C SER A 141 -9.76 -24.33 17.75
N ARG A 142 -10.59 -24.73 18.72
CA ARG A 142 -12.06 -24.80 18.55
C ARG A 142 -12.66 -23.41 18.35
N TYR A 143 -12.19 -22.41 19.11
CA TYR A 143 -12.65 -21.04 18.98
C TYR A 143 -12.32 -20.49 17.58
N LEU A 144 -11.08 -20.63 17.14
CA LEU A 144 -10.62 -20.19 15.83
C LEU A 144 -11.40 -20.83 14.69
N PHE A 145 -11.65 -22.14 14.78
CA PHE A 145 -12.41 -22.84 13.75
C PHE A 145 -13.84 -22.29 13.65
N GLY A 146 -14.55 -22.18 14.79
CA GLY A 146 -15.90 -21.65 14.79
C GLY A 146 -16.00 -20.17 14.41
N PHE A 147 -14.99 -19.36 14.76
CA PHE A 147 -14.88 -17.97 14.34
C PHE A 147 -14.70 -17.88 12.81
N THR A 148 -13.78 -18.65 12.26
CA THR A 148 -13.50 -18.66 10.82
C THR A 148 -14.71 -19.09 10.01
N GLU A 149 -15.37 -20.18 10.42
CA GLU A 149 -16.57 -20.70 9.75
C GLU A 149 -17.69 -19.64 9.75
N LYS A 150 -17.99 -19.04 10.92
CA LYS A 150 -19.05 -18.05 11.06
C LYS A 150 -18.78 -16.80 10.25
N ILE A 151 -17.61 -16.19 10.44
CA ILE A 151 -17.30 -14.91 9.80
C ILE A 151 -17.13 -15.07 8.29
N ALA A 152 -16.43 -16.11 7.83
CA ALA A 152 -16.28 -16.33 6.38
C ALA A 152 -17.63 -16.53 5.69
N GLY A 153 -18.57 -17.25 6.32
CA GLY A 153 -19.93 -17.42 5.80
C GLY A 153 -20.68 -16.10 5.68
N ASP A 154 -20.69 -15.30 6.74
CA ASP A 154 -21.36 -13.98 6.75
C ASP A 154 -20.77 -13.03 5.71
N LEU A 155 -19.47 -13.08 5.51
CA LEU A 155 -18.77 -12.23 4.55
C LEU A 155 -19.02 -12.63 3.09
N VAL A 156 -19.17 -13.90 2.80
CA VAL A 156 -19.59 -14.34 1.46
C VAL A 156 -21.01 -13.85 1.17
N GLU A 157 -21.94 -13.93 2.14
CA GLU A 157 -23.29 -13.39 1.96
C GLU A 157 -23.28 -11.87 1.76
N HIS A 158 -22.44 -11.15 2.51
CA HIS A 158 -22.25 -9.69 2.34
C HIS A 158 -21.68 -9.37 0.96
N TYR A 159 -20.68 -10.14 0.49
CA TYR A 159 -20.10 -10.00 -0.83
C TYR A 159 -21.15 -10.13 -1.94
N GLU A 160 -22.02 -11.15 -1.86
CA GLU A 160 -23.04 -11.36 -2.90
C GLU A 160 -24.04 -10.20 -2.93
N LYS A 161 -24.47 -9.67 -1.78
CA LYS A 161 -25.32 -8.49 -1.70
C LYS A 161 -24.65 -7.25 -2.33
N GLU A 162 -23.40 -7.00 -2.00
CA GLU A 162 -22.64 -5.89 -2.56
C GLU A 162 -22.45 -6.05 -4.09
N ARG A 163 -22.21 -7.29 -4.54
CA ARG A 163 -22.06 -7.60 -5.95
C ARG A 163 -23.34 -7.36 -6.75
N GLU A 164 -24.49 -7.75 -6.23
CA GLU A 164 -25.79 -7.49 -6.86
C GLU A 164 -26.10 -5.99 -6.97
N LEU A 165 -25.84 -5.24 -5.91
CA LEU A 165 -25.99 -3.78 -5.93
C LEU A 165 -25.06 -3.12 -6.95
N TRP A 166 -23.81 -3.59 -7.00
CA TRP A 166 -22.80 -3.09 -7.94
C TRP A 166 -23.18 -3.35 -9.41
N VAL A 167 -23.65 -4.54 -9.76
CA VAL A 167 -24.02 -4.89 -11.14
C VAL A 167 -25.21 -4.07 -11.66
N ARG A 168 -26.06 -3.56 -10.79
CA ARG A 168 -27.21 -2.72 -11.16
C ARG A 168 -26.87 -1.24 -11.37
N ASP A 169 -25.68 -0.80 -10.97
CA ASP A 169 -25.25 0.59 -11.13
C ASP A 169 -24.63 0.81 -12.53
N PRO A 170 -25.09 1.78 -13.32
CA PRO A 170 -24.50 2.13 -14.62
C PRO A 170 -23.01 2.46 -14.57
N ASP A 171 -22.53 3.07 -13.48
CA ASP A 171 -21.10 3.33 -13.26
C ASP A 171 -20.30 2.04 -13.12
N SER A 172 -20.90 0.96 -12.68
CA SER A 172 -20.28 -0.36 -12.53
C SER A 172 -19.96 -0.99 -13.88
N VAL A 173 -20.90 -0.95 -14.82
CA VAL A 173 -20.70 -1.47 -16.19
C VAL A 173 -19.55 -0.71 -16.87
N ARG A 174 -19.51 0.62 -16.70
CA ARG A 174 -18.42 1.46 -17.23
C ARG A 174 -17.08 1.11 -16.59
N THR A 175 -17.06 0.95 -15.27
CA THR A 175 -15.86 0.57 -14.52
C THR A 175 -15.33 -0.80 -14.92
N GLU A 176 -16.22 -1.79 -15.07
CA GLU A 176 -15.85 -3.15 -15.51
C GLU A 176 -15.32 -3.14 -16.96
N THR A 177 -15.93 -2.37 -17.85
CA THR A 177 -15.44 -2.20 -19.22
C THR A 177 -14.04 -1.58 -19.23
N VAL A 178 -13.81 -0.54 -18.43
CA VAL A 178 -12.46 0.07 -18.28
C VAL A 178 -11.46 -0.94 -17.76
N ARG A 179 -11.80 -1.73 -16.73
CA ARG A 179 -10.90 -2.75 -16.18
C ARG A 179 -10.53 -3.81 -17.21
N ASN A 180 -11.49 -4.31 -17.97
CA ASN A 180 -11.24 -5.29 -19.01
C ASN A 180 -10.26 -4.76 -20.07
N ILE A 181 -10.38 -3.48 -20.44
CA ILE A 181 -9.44 -2.80 -21.34
C ILE A 181 -8.04 -2.74 -20.71
N LEU A 182 -7.94 -2.31 -19.45
CA LEU A 182 -6.67 -2.15 -18.73
C LEU A 182 -5.95 -3.48 -18.50
N GLU A 183 -6.69 -4.58 -18.31
CA GLU A 183 -6.17 -5.94 -18.15
C GLU A 183 -5.82 -6.61 -19.49
N GLY A 184 -6.00 -5.92 -20.62
CA GLY A 184 -5.73 -6.46 -21.95
C GLY A 184 -6.64 -7.61 -22.36
N ARG A 185 -7.82 -7.75 -21.72
CA ARG A 185 -8.81 -8.74 -22.10
C ARG A 185 -9.40 -8.42 -23.47
N HIS A 186 -9.82 -9.45 -24.21
CA HIS A 186 -10.48 -9.23 -25.49
C HIS A 186 -11.79 -8.45 -25.28
N PHE A 187 -11.97 -7.33 -26.00
CA PHE A 187 -13.18 -6.51 -25.97
C PHE A 187 -13.54 -6.04 -27.39
N ASP A 188 -14.82 -5.81 -27.61
CA ASP A 188 -15.29 -5.16 -28.82
C ASP A 188 -15.15 -3.63 -28.66
N ALA A 189 -14.36 -3.01 -29.54
CA ALA A 189 -14.07 -1.57 -29.46
C ALA A 189 -15.31 -0.69 -29.65
N ASN A 190 -16.28 -1.14 -30.47
CA ASN A 190 -17.52 -0.40 -30.71
C ASN A 190 -18.47 -0.52 -29.51
N ALA A 191 -18.60 -1.72 -28.93
CA ALA A 191 -19.35 -1.92 -27.70
C ALA A 191 -18.77 -1.13 -26.53
N ALA A 192 -17.44 -1.14 -26.37
CA ALA A 192 -16.75 -0.37 -25.36
C ALA A 192 -16.96 1.14 -25.52
N ARG A 193 -16.84 1.67 -26.75
CA ARG A 193 -17.11 3.07 -27.07
C ARG A 193 -18.55 3.46 -26.71
N SER A 194 -19.53 2.63 -27.04
CA SER A 194 -20.92 2.88 -26.70
C SER A 194 -21.16 2.88 -25.19
N THR A 195 -20.62 1.89 -24.46
CA THR A 195 -20.77 1.73 -23.01
C THR A 195 -20.10 2.87 -22.26
N LEU A 196 -18.90 3.26 -22.67
CA LEU A 196 -18.13 4.32 -22.01
C LEU A 196 -18.59 5.72 -22.42
N ASN A 197 -19.26 5.85 -23.57
CA ASN A 197 -19.51 7.12 -24.25
C ASN A 197 -18.20 7.92 -24.40
N TYR A 198 -17.12 7.25 -24.85
CA TYR A 198 -15.78 7.79 -24.93
C TYR A 198 -15.01 7.16 -26.10
N ASP A 199 -14.26 7.97 -26.84
CA ASP A 199 -13.56 7.52 -28.04
C ASP A 199 -12.13 7.08 -27.72
N LEU A 200 -11.94 5.76 -27.64
CA LEU A 200 -10.66 5.12 -27.33
C LEU A 200 -9.61 5.25 -28.46
N SER A 201 -9.98 5.69 -29.65
CA SER A 201 -9.04 5.84 -30.79
C SER A 201 -8.24 7.14 -30.74
N ARG A 202 -8.62 8.07 -29.88
CA ARG A 202 -7.99 9.40 -29.76
C ARG A 202 -6.72 9.37 -28.91
N ARG A 203 -6.16 10.55 -28.71
CA ARG A 203 -5.07 10.77 -27.73
C ARG A 203 -5.65 10.94 -26.33
N HIS A 204 -5.00 10.37 -25.35
CA HIS A 204 -5.48 10.34 -23.97
C HIS A 204 -4.42 10.80 -22.98
N VAL A 205 -4.86 11.50 -21.94
CA VAL A 205 -4.11 11.67 -20.70
C VAL A 205 -4.94 11.08 -19.58
N ALA A 206 -4.38 10.11 -18.85
CA ALA A 206 -5.04 9.54 -17.69
C ALA A 206 -4.72 10.32 -16.43
N VAL A 207 -5.71 10.38 -15.54
CA VAL A 207 -5.63 11.02 -14.23
C VAL A 207 -6.13 10.01 -13.18
N VAL A 208 -5.38 9.84 -12.12
CA VAL A 208 -5.79 9.10 -10.92
C VAL A 208 -5.95 10.11 -9.80
N VAL A 209 -7.15 10.21 -9.20
CA VAL A 209 -7.42 11.09 -8.06
C VAL A 209 -7.78 10.24 -6.85
N TRP A 210 -7.20 10.55 -5.71
CA TRP A 210 -7.45 9.83 -4.46
C TRP A 210 -7.62 10.79 -3.29
N GLY A 211 -8.38 10.34 -2.27
CA GLY A 211 -8.53 11.05 -1.01
C GLY A 211 -7.32 10.80 -0.12
N ASP A 212 -6.76 11.86 0.46
CA ASP A 212 -5.72 11.75 1.47
C ASP A 212 -6.35 11.71 2.87
N ALA A 213 -6.36 10.50 3.47
CA ALA A 213 -6.99 10.26 4.77
C ALA A 213 -6.09 10.60 5.97
N ARG A 214 -4.96 11.31 5.79
CA ARG A 214 -4.05 11.68 6.89
C ARG A 214 -4.75 12.59 7.92
N GLY A 215 -5.51 11.97 8.83
CA GLY A 215 -6.19 12.64 9.93
C GLY A 215 -7.48 13.39 9.57
N ARG A 216 -8.04 13.20 8.37
CA ARG A 216 -9.30 13.79 7.92
C ARG A 216 -10.27 12.72 7.41
N GLN A 217 -11.55 13.03 7.44
CA GLN A 217 -12.57 12.19 6.81
C GLN A 217 -12.30 12.12 5.29
N ALA A 218 -12.26 10.90 4.74
CA ALA A 218 -12.04 10.70 3.31
C ALA A 218 -13.11 11.45 2.48
N PRO A 219 -12.71 12.16 1.41
CA PRO A 219 -13.67 12.85 0.55
C PRO A 219 -14.67 11.87 -0.06
N PRO A 220 -15.95 12.24 -0.18
CA PRO A 220 -16.94 11.40 -0.83
C PRO A 220 -16.58 11.20 -2.32
N THR A 221 -16.96 10.06 -2.89
CA THR A 221 -16.69 9.71 -4.31
C THR A 221 -17.11 10.80 -5.29
N GLY A 222 -18.22 11.53 -5.00
CA GLY A 222 -18.67 12.66 -5.80
C GLY A 222 -17.65 13.80 -5.87
N ALA A 223 -17.02 14.14 -4.74
CA ALA A 223 -15.97 15.16 -4.69
C ALA A 223 -14.71 14.70 -5.46
N LEU A 224 -14.34 13.43 -5.36
CA LEU A 224 -13.22 12.85 -6.14
C LEU A 224 -13.50 12.89 -7.65
N LYS A 225 -14.73 12.57 -8.08
CA LYS A 225 -15.13 12.70 -9.49
C LYS A 225 -15.02 14.15 -10.00
N GLN A 226 -15.46 15.12 -9.19
CA GLN A 226 -15.34 16.54 -9.51
C GLN A 226 -13.88 16.99 -9.58
N GLY A 227 -13.04 16.55 -8.63
CA GLY A 227 -11.60 16.80 -8.65
C GLY A 227 -10.95 16.24 -9.92
N ALA A 228 -11.31 15.02 -10.34
CA ALA A 228 -10.80 14.40 -11.56
C ALA A 228 -11.20 15.19 -12.82
N GLN A 229 -12.45 15.68 -12.89
CA GLN A 229 -12.90 16.54 -13.97
C GLN A 229 -12.14 17.87 -14.00
N THR A 230 -11.92 18.50 -12.84
CA THR A 230 -11.15 19.74 -12.72
C THR A 230 -9.73 19.55 -13.27
N VAL A 231 -9.03 18.51 -12.88
CA VAL A 231 -7.69 18.20 -13.41
C VAL A 231 -7.74 17.92 -14.91
N ALA A 232 -8.67 17.09 -15.36
CA ALA A 232 -8.81 16.73 -16.77
C ALA A 232 -9.07 17.95 -17.66
N HIS A 233 -9.92 18.88 -17.23
CA HIS A 233 -10.17 20.13 -17.95
C HIS A 233 -8.96 21.07 -17.94
N ALA A 234 -8.23 21.16 -16.83
CA ALA A 234 -6.99 21.95 -16.77
C ALA A 234 -5.90 21.39 -17.69
N LEU A 235 -5.94 20.08 -18.01
CA LEU A 235 -5.10 19.44 -19.03
C LEU A 235 -5.62 19.66 -20.48
N GLY A 236 -6.63 20.50 -20.69
CA GLY A 236 -7.20 20.78 -21.99
C GLY A 236 -8.17 19.72 -22.52
N GLY A 237 -8.64 18.83 -21.67
CA GLY A 237 -9.65 17.82 -22.00
C GLY A 237 -11.02 18.46 -22.25
N THR A 238 -11.61 18.15 -23.39
CA THR A 238 -13.00 18.56 -23.75
C THR A 238 -13.98 17.40 -23.59
N ASP A 239 -13.50 16.18 -23.66
CA ASP A 239 -14.25 14.96 -23.40
C ASP A 239 -13.53 14.17 -22.31
N VAL A 240 -14.24 13.83 -21.24
CA VAL A 240 -13.66 13.27 -20.00
C VAL A 240 -14.44 12.03 -19.58
N LEU A 241 -13.78 10.88 -19.60
CA LEU A 241 -14.28 9.66 -19.00
C LEU A 241 -13.87 9.66 -17.51
N VAL A 242 -14.83 9.48 -16.61
CA VAL A 242 -14.58 9.33 -15.17
C VAL A 242 -15.23 8.06 -14.65
N VAL A 243 -14.47 7.20 -13.98
CA VAL A 243 -14.98 5.96 -13.38
C VAL A 243 -14.46 5.80 -11.95
N PRO A 244 -15.32 5.37 -10.99
CA PRO A 244 -14.88 5.10 -9.63
C PRO A 244 -14.03 3.82 -9.60
N ALA A 245 -12.81 3.91 -9.09
CA ALA A 245 -11.95 2.74 -8.89
C ALA A 245 -12.22 2.06 -7.55
N THR A 246 -12.31 2.88 -6.50
CA THR A 246 -12.64 2.48 -5.13
C THR A 246 -13.51 3.54 -4.46
N SER A 247 -13.86 3.38 -3.19
CA SER A 247 -14.56 4.42 -2.42
C SER A 247 -13.71 5.68 -2.20
N SER A 248 -12.37 5.56 -2.28
CA SER A 248 -11.40 6.63 -2.03
C SER A 248 -10.58 7.02 -3.25
N MET A 249 -10.84 6.43 -4.43
CA MET A 249 -10.07 6.67 -5.64
C MET A 249 -10.94 6.66 -6.90
N VAL A 250 -10.65 7.58 -7.82
CA VAL A 250 -11.32 7.74 -9.11
C VAL A 250 -10.28 7.75 -10.22
N TRP A 251 -10.57 7.07 -11.31
CA TRP A 251 -9.81 7.15 -12.57
C TRP A 251 -10.51 8.04 -13.56
N ALA A 252 -9.73 8.82 -14.29
CA ALA A 252 -10.26 9.61 -15.39
C ALA A 252 -9.32 9.58 -16.60
N TRP A 253 -9.87 9.80 -17.77
CA TRP A 253 -9.14 10.02 -19.01
C TRP A 253 -9.69 11.24 -19.70
N ALA A 254 -8.80 12.10 -20.13
CA ALA A 254 -9.12 13.30 -20.89
C ALA A 254 -8.68 13.15 -22.34
N THR A 255 -9.52 13.57 -23.26
CA THR A 255 -9.19 13.72 -24.68
C THR A 255 -9.72 15.06 -25.21
N GLY A 256 -9.13 15.54 -26.31
CA GLY A 256 -9.51 16.81 -26.94
C GLY A 256 -8.39 17.35 -27.83
N PRO A 257 -8.69 18.38 -28.65
CA PRO A 257 -7.71 18.94 -29.58
C PRO A 257 -6.52 19.63 -28.88
N ALA A 258 -6.74 20.16 -27.68
CA ALA A 258 -5.73 20.86 -26.88
C ALA A 258 -5.22 20.05 -25.68
N VAL A 259 -5.57 18.75 -25.61
CA VAL A 259 -5.17 17.92 -24.46
C VAL A 259 -3.65 17.79 -24.38
N THR A 260 -3.13 17.95 -23.15
CA THR A 260 -1.69 17.91 -22.86
C THR A 260 -1.44 17.32 -21.47
N ASP A 261 -0.26 16.71 -21.27
CA ASP A 261 0.26 16.33 -19.95
C ASP A 261 1.11 17.45 -19.31
N GLN A 262 1.19 18.62 -19.97
CA GLN A 262 1.96 19.78 -19.56
C GLN A 262 1.11 21.06 -19.54
N PRO A 263 0.17 21.20 -18.59
CA PRO A 263 -0.60 22.44 -18.49
C PRO A 263 0.33 23.60 -18.09
N ALA A 264 0.02 24.79 -18.59
CA ALA A 264 0.77 26.01 -18.29
C ALA A 264 0.76 26.34 -16.78
N GLN A 265 -0.28 25.92 -16.08
CA GLN A 265 -0.41 26.05 -14.63
C GLN A 265 -0.82 24.70 -14.04
N SER A 266 -0.23 24.32 -12.89
CA SER A 266 -0.66 23.13 -12.18
C SER A 266 -2.11 23.29 -11.73
N PRO A 267 -2.96 22.26 -11.96
CA PRO A 267 -4.33 22.29 -11.46
C PRO A 267 -4.37 22.45 -9.95
N SER A 268 -5.29 23.28 -9.45
CA SER A 268 -5.57 23.38 -8.03
C SER A 268 -6.59 22.32 -7.61
N LEU A 269 -6.28 21.55 -6.58
CA LEU A 269 -7.16 20.58 -5.97
C LEU A 269 -7.49 20.97 -4.53
N ASP A 270 -8.61 20.44 -4.02
CA ASP A 270 -8.89 20.47 -2.59
C ASP A 270 -7.73 19.81 -1.82
N PRO A 271 -7.23 20.42 -0.73
CA PRO A 271 -6.17 19.83 0.08
C PRO A 271 -6.46 18.43 0.66
N ALA A 272 -7.71 17.98 0.64
CA ALA A 272 -8.09 16.62 1.04
C ALA A 272 -7.90 15.58 -0.08
N MET A 273 -7.52 15.99 -1.29
CA MET A 273 -7.35 15.14 -2.46
C MET A 273 -5.99 15.36 -3.10
N SER A 274 -5.44 14.32 -3.71
CA SER A 274 -4.24 14.41 -4.55
C SER A 274 -4.52 13.78 -5.92
N ALA A 275 -3.73 14.14 -6.92
CA ALA A 275 -3.85 13.59 -8.26
C ALA A 275 -2.50 13.16 -8.83
N ALA A 276 -2.55 12.14 -9.67
CA ALA A 276 -1.42 11.73 -10.50
C ALA A 276 -1.83 11.73 -11.97
N VAL A 277 -0.93 12.18 -12.84
CA VAL A 277 -1.19 12.39 -14.27
C VAL A 277 -0.19 11.56 -15.08
N GLY A 278 -0.69 10.73 -15.99
CA GLY A 278 0.13 10.00 -16.96
C GLY A 278 0.59 10.88 -18.11
N SER A 279 1.41 10.35 -18.99
CA SER A 279 1.82 11.05 -20.23
C SER A 279 0.75 10.93 -21.31
N LEU A 280 0.72 11.92 -22.20
CA LEU A 280 -0.14 11.92 -23.36
C LEU A 280 0.24 10.79 -24.31
N ALA A 281 -0.71 9.94 -24.71
CA ALA A 281 -0.47 8.80 -25.58
C ALA A 281 -1.71 8.48 -26.47
N ASP A 282 -1.50 7.73 -27.56
CA ASP A 282 -2.50 7.55 -28.62
C ASP A 282 -3.23 6.20 -28.54
N GLY A 283 -4.52 6.22 -28.82
CA GLY A 283 -5.36 5.03 -29.01
C GLY A 283 -5.51 4.17 -27.74
N VAL A 284 -6.02 2.96 -27.91
CA VAL A 284 -6.24 2.00 -26.79
C VAL A 284 -4.96 1.72 -26.02
N HIS A 285 -3.84 1.56 -26.71
CA HIS A 285 -2.54 1.36 -26.06
C HIS A 285 -2.18 2.58 -25.20
N GLY A 286 -2.39 3.79 -25.72
CA GLY A 286 -2.18 5.04 -24.99
C GLY A 286 -3.11 5.18 -23.78
N PHE A 287 -4.36 4.75 -23.89
CA PHE A 287 -5.30 4.69 -22.77
C PHE A 287 -4.76 3.84 -21.61
N ILE A 288 -4.24 2.64 -21.91
CA ILE A 288 -3.65 1.72 -20.93
C ILE A 288 -2.33 2.28 -20.39
N GLN A 289 -1.44 2.72 -21.27
CA GLN A 289 -0.11 3.21 -20.90
C GLN A 289 -0.18 4.43 -19.99
N SER A 290 -0.98 5.44 -20.37
CA SER A 290 -1.13 6.67 -19.59
C SER A 290 -1.69 6.38 -18.18
N HIS A 291 -2.65 5.44 -18.07
CA HIS A 291 -3.17 5.01 -16.77
C HIS A 291 -2.11 4.29 -15.93
N GLY A 292 -1.34 3.38 -16.51
CA GLY A 292 -0.24 2.72 -15.83
C GLY A 292 0.77 3.72 -15.26
N GLN A 293 1.12 4.73 -16.06
CA GLN A 293 2.02 5.81 -15.65
C GLN A 293 1.42 6.69 -14.52
N ALA A 294 0.11 7.00 -14.58
CA ALA A 294 -0.56 7.75 -13.50
C ALA A 294 -0.57 6.93 -12.18
N ARG A 295 -0.76 5.62 -12.26
CA ARG A 295 -0.66 4.73 -11.09
C ARG A 295 0.77 4.68 -10.53
N ASP A 296 1.77 4.57 -11.40
CA ASP A 296 3.18 4.61 -10.98
C ASP A 296 3.52 5.95 -10.32
N ALA A 297 3.00 7.07 -10.85
CA ALA A 297 3.17 8.40 -10.27
C ALA A 297 2.52 8.51 -8.88
N ARG A 298 1.31 7.98 -8.70
CA ARG A 298 0.65 7.92 -7.40
C ARG A 298 1.48 7.12 -6.38
N ARG A 299 1.95 5.91 -6.76
CA ARG A 299 2.79 5.06 -5.91
C ARG A 299 4.06 5.79 -5.49
N THR A 300 4.76 6.40 -6.44
CA THR A 300 5.98 7.17 -6.18
C THR A 300 5.71 8.35 -5.24
N ALA A 301 4.60 9.09 -5.46
CA ALA A 301 4.21 10.18 -4.58
C ALA A 301 3.98 9.70 -3.12
N SER A 302 3.42 8.50 -2.94
CA SER A 302 3.25 7.88 -1.62
C SER A 302 4.61 7.53 -0.99
N VAL A 303 5.52 6.91 -1.74
CA VAL A 303 6.87 6.55 -1.27
C VAL A 303 7.67 7.78 -0.86
N PHE A 304 7.63 8.86 -1.64
CA PHE A 304 8.34 10.11 -1.34
C PHE A 304 7.58 11.06 -0.39
N GLY A 305 6.42 10.64 0.12
CA GLY A 305 5.67 11.44 1.09
C GLY A 305 5.20 12.80 0.57
N TYR A 306 4.81 12.88 -0.71
CA TYR A 306 4.29 14.13 -1.28
C TYR A 306 3.14 14.68 -0.44
N PRO A 307 3.06 16.00 -0.27
CA PRO A 307 2.01 16.61 0.55
C PRO A 307 0.62 16.39 -0.06
N ALA A 308 -0.39 16.35 0.80
CA ALA A 308 -1.79 16.35 0.38
C ALA A 308 -2.11 17.58 -0.49
N GLY A 309 -3.00 17.43 -1.47
CA GLY A 309 -3.28 18.48 -2.46
C GLY A 309 -2.33 18.50 -3.66
N SER A 310 -1.33 17.60 -3.70
CA SER A 310 -0.36 17.56 -4.80
C SER A 310 -0.98 17.01 -6.09
N VAL A 311 -0.54 17.58 -7.22
CA VAL A 311 -0.75 17.02 -8.56
C VAL A 311 0.60 16.59 -9.12
N VAL A 312 0.82 15.28 -9.21
CA VAL A 312 2.11 14.68 -9.59
C VAL A 312 2.03 14.17 -11.02
N ARG A 313 2.92 14.64 -11.90
CA ARG A 313 2.96 14.20 -13.31
C ARG A 313 4.04 13.12 -13.46
N PHE A 314 3.69 12.01 -14.09
CA PHE A 314 4.62 10.90 -14.31
C PHE A 314 5.93 11.35 -14.97
N ARG A 315 5.86 12.23 -15.98
CA ARG A 315 7.07 12.72 -16.68
C ARG A 315 8.08 13.41 -15.75
N ASP A 316 7.61 14.07 -14.69
CA ASP A 316 8.48 14.80 -13.76
C ASP A 316 9.21 13.85 -12.79
N ILE A 317 8.63 12.65 -12.60
CA ILE A 317 9.12 11.65 -11.64
C ILE A 317 9.36 10.28 -12.29
N ALA A 318 9.49 10.22 -13.62
CA ALA A 318 9.60 8.96 -14.35
C ALA A 318 10.78 8.10 -13.89
N LEU A 319 11.91 8.75 -13.57
CA LEU A 319 13.09 8.07 -13.03
C LEU A 319 12.80 7.47 -11.64
N ASP A 320 12.19 8.24 -10.76
CA ASP A 320 11.84 7.79 -9.41
C ASP A 320 10.82 6.65 -9.47
N ALA A 321 9.84 6.75 -10.36
CA ALA A 321 8.84 5.71 -10.59
C ALA A 321 9.46 4.40 -11.08
N LEU A 322 10.48 4.47 -11.93
CA LEU A 322 11.22 3.31 -12.40
C LEU A 322 12.06 2.68 -11.27
N LEU A 323 12.77 3.51 -10.52
CA LEU A 323 13.67 3.08 -9.45
C LEU A 323 12.93 2.52 -8.23
N THR A 324 11.72 2.99 -7.92
CA THR A 324 10.97 2.57 -6.73
C THR A 324 10.03 1.37 -6.96
N ARG A 325 10.22 0.60 -8.03
CA ARG A 325 9.40 -0.61 -8.29
C ARG A 325 9.65 -1.74 -7.29
N ASP A 326 10.89 -1.87 -6.85
CA ASP A 326 11.32 -2.84 -5.83
C ASP A 326 11.98 -2.07 -4.68
N LEU A 327 11.22 -1.84 -3.61
CA LEU A 327 11.69 -1.04 -2.48
C LEU A 327 12.79 -1.76 -1.67
N ALA A 328 12.80 -3.09 -1.64
CA ALA A 328 13.84 -3.85 -0.96
C ALA A 328 15.18 -3.72 -1.70
N ALA A 329 15.18 -3.89 -3.03
CA ALA A 329 16.37 -3.68 -3.86
C ALA A 329 16.87 -2.23 -3.77
N VAL A 330 15.97 -1.25 -3.73
CA VAL A 330 16.31 0.16 -3.53
C VAL A 330 16.98 0.40 -2.18
N GLY A 331 16.44 -0.16 -1.10
CA GLY A 331 17.03 -0.04 0.24
C GLY A 331 18.46 -0.59 0.29
N GLN A 332 18.68 -1.77 -0.30
CA GLN A 332 20.02 -2.38 -0.41
C GLN A 332 20.99 -1.52 -1.23
N PHE A 333 20.52 -0.99 -2.37
CA PHE A 333 21.32 -0.11 -3.23
C PHE A 333 21.72 1.18 -2.47
N VAL A 334 20.75 1.85 -1.83
CA VAL A 334 20.98 3.08 -1.06
C VAL A 334 21.97 2.83 0.08
N THR A 335 21.78 1.75 0.83
CA THR A 335 22.69 1.38 1.92
C THR A 335 24.10 1.06 1.40
N GLY A 336 24.22 0.35 0.28
CA GLY A 336 25.48 0.00 -0.33
C GLY A 336 26.25 1.20 -0.88
N GLU A 337 25.55 2.16 -1.51
CA GLU A 337 26.20 3.34 -2.11
C GLU A 337 26.52 4.44 -1.09
N LEU A 338 25.66 4.65 -0.09
CA LEU A 338 25.79 5.73 0.89
C LEU A 338 26.51 5.31 2.18
N GLY A 339 26.59 4.01 2.49
CA GLY A 339 27.20 3.53 3.73
C GLY A 339 26.60 4.25 4.95
N GLU A 340 27.44 4.84 5.81
CA GLU A 340 27.01 5.57 7.01
C GLU A 340 26.14 6.80 6.71
N LEU A 341 26.22 7.36 5.50
CA LEU A 341 25.33 8.46 5.08
C LEU A 341 23.88 8.01 4.89
N SER A 342 23.59 6.71 4.77
CA SER A 342 22.24 6.18 4.70
C SER A 342 21.47 6.27 6.04
N SER A 343 22.17 6.44 7.15
CA SER A 343 21.59 6.55 8.49
C SER A 343 20.49 7.62 8.56
N PRO A 344 19.39 7.38 9.28
CA PRO A 344 18.30 8.34 9.48
C PRO A 344 18.66 9.50 10.41
N SER A 345 19.92 9.55 10.91
CA SER A 345 20.38 10.59 11.80
C SER A 345 20.29 11.99 11.17
N GLU A 346 20.01 13.00 11.99
CA GLU A 346 19.95 14.40 11.56
C GLU A 346 21.28 14.87 10.93
N ARG A 347 22.40 14.35 11.41
CA ARG A 347 23.73 14.60 10.82
C ARG A 347 23.80 14.09 9.38
N SER A 348 23.47 12.82 9.16
CA SER A 348 23.52 12.20 7.82
C SER A 348 22.52 12.87 6.88
N ARG A 349 21.30 13.18 7.33
CA ARG A 349 20.31 13.93 6.56
C ARG A 349 20.87 15.28 6.08
N ARG A 350 21.48 16.05 6.97
CA ARG A 350 22.08 17.35 6.65
C ARG A 350 23.23 17.24 5.64
N LEU A 351 24.05 16.19 5.73
CA LEU A 351 25.11 15.93 4.77
C LEU A 351 24.55 15.56 3.41
N ARG A 352 23.54 14.69 3.34
CA ARG A 352 22.86 14.33 2.08
C ARG A 352 22.25 15.55 1.40
N THR A 353 21.47 16.37 2.13
CA THR A 353 20.91 17.62 1.60
C THR A 353 22.00 18.55 1.04
N THR A 354 23.15 18.62 1.72
CA THR A 354 24.28 19.46 1.23
C THR A 354 24.89 18.88 -0.03
N LEU A 355 25.06 17.55 -0.15
CA LEU A 355 25.57 16.90 -1.36
C LEU A 355 24.62 17.07 -2.56
N ILE A 356 23.32 16.90 -2.34
CA ILE A 356 22.29 17.08 -3.39
C ILE A 356 22.38 18.51 -3.94
N ALA A 357 22.32 19.52 -3.06
CA ALA A 357 22.46 20.90 -3.49
C ALA A 357 23.81 21.17 -4.19
N PHE A 358 24.88 20.55 -3.73
CA PHE A 358 26.22 20.72 -4.32
C PHE A 358 26.30 20.15 -5.76
N PHE A 359 25.69 18.98 -6.00
CA PHE A 359 25.64 18.41 -7.35
C PHE A 359 24.71 19.21 -8.27
N GLU A 360 23.54 19.61 -7.82
CA GLU A 360 22.57 20.42 -8.58
C GLU A 360 23.13 21.80 -8.96
N GLU A 361 23.97 22.40 -8.12
CA GLU A 361 24.67 23.64 -8.42
C GLU A 361 26.01 23.42 -9.18
N GLY A 362 26.18 22.26 -9.82
CA GLY A 362 27.36 21.95 -10.62
C GLY A 362 28.68 21.92 -9.82
N MET A 363 28.61 21.50 -8.56
CA MET A 363 29.73 21.45 -7.59
C MET A 363 30.33 22.82 -7.28
N SER A 364 29.52 23.87 -7.35
CA SER A 364 29.90 25.25 -7.01
C SER A 364 29.70 25.54 -5.53
N TRP A 365 30.79 25.77 -4.80
CA TRP A 365 30.76 26.09 -3.37
C TRP A 365 29.92 27.34 -3.04
N SER A 366 30.06 28.40 -3.84
CA SER A 366 29.36 29.66 -3.60
C SER A 366 27.87 29.56 -3.87
N LYS A 367 27.47 28.95 -5.00
CA LYS A 367 26.03 28.76 -5.34
C LYS A 367 25.34 27.84 -4.36
N THR A 368 26.00 26.75 -3.98
CA THR A 368 25.47 25.84 -2.95
C THR A 368 25.29 26.54 -1.61
N ALA A 369 26.24 27.39 -1.21
CA ALA A 369 26.16 28.16 0.03
C ALA A 369 24.99 29.15 0.00
N GLU A 370 24.81 29.87 -1.10
CA GLU A 370 23.69 30.78 -1.34
C GLU A 370 22.34 30.05 -1.25
N ARG A 371 22.20 28.90 -1.97
CA ARG A 371 20.99 28.09 -1.96
C ARG A 371 20.61 27.54 -0.59
N LEU A 372 21.60 27.12 0.19
CA LEU A 372 21.39 26.58 1.54
C LEU A 372 21.34 27.64 2.64
N GLY A 373 21.57 28.89 2.33
CA GLY A 373 21.60 30.01 3.31
C GLY A 373 22.71 29.85 4.35
N VAL A 374 23.89 29.32 3.96
CA VAL A 374 25.03 29.08 4.85
C VAL A 374 26.31 29.69 4.29
N HIS A 375 27.35 29.80 5.12
CA HIS A 375 28.67 30.24 4.63
C HIS A 375 29.34 29.14 3.77
N GLN A 376 30.14 29.57 2.78
CA GLN A 376 30.86 28.65 1.86
C GLN A 376 31.76 27.65 2.61
N ASN A 377 32.42 28.06 3.67
CA ASN A 377 33.24 27.16 4.50
C ASN A 377 32.42 26.05 5.15
N THR A 378 31.13 26.32 5.48
CA THR A 378 30.21 25.31 6.02
C THR A 378 29.89 24.24 4.97
N VAL A 379 29.71 24.64 3.70
CA VAL A 379 29.49 23.70 2.60
C VAL A 379 30.75 22.83 2.40
N GLN A 380 31.94 23.47 2.34
CA GLN A 380 33.21 22.74 2.21
C GLN A 380 33.38 21.71 3.33
N TYR A 381 33.14 22.12 4.57
CA TYR A 381 33.24 21.25 5.75
C TYR A 381 32.26 20.05 5.66
N ARG A 382 31.01 20.31 5.32
CA ARG A 382 30.00 19.23 5.20
C ARG A 382 30.31 18.27 4.06
N VAL A 383 30.74 18.79 2.91
CA VAL A 383 31.14 17.95 1.78
C VAL A 383 32.39 17.11 2.09
N ALA A 384 33.37 17.66 2.82
CA ALA A 384 34.51 16.90 3.31
C ALA A 384 34.09 15.76 4.25
N GLN A 385 33.22 16.05 5.24
CA GLN A 385 32.66 15.02 6.13
C GLN A 385 31.91 13.94 5.36
N ALA A 386 31.09 14.31 4.37
CA ALA A 386 30.36 13.35 3.57
C ALA A 386 31.31 12.45 2.76
N LYS A 387 32.38 13.03 2.18
CA LYS A 387 33.43 12.28 1.49
C LYS A 387 34.14 11.27 2.40
N ASP A 388 34.43 11.70 3.64
CA ASP A 388 35.09 10.82 4.63
C ASP A 388 34.18 9.64 5.00
N LEU A 389 32.87 9.87 5.19
CA LEU A 389 31.90 8.80 5.44
C LEU A 389 31.67 7.88 4.25
N LEU A 390 31.76 8.39 3.01
CA LEU A 390 31.68 7.60 1.79
C LEU A 390 32.94 6.76 1.55
N GLY A 391 34.09 7.15 2.11
CA GLY A 391 35.38 6.48 1.93
C GLY A 391 35.94 6.54 0.49
N ARG A 392 35.37 7.38 -0.38
CA ARG A 392 35.73 7.51 -1.80
C ARG A 392 35.51 8.94 -2.33
N PRO A 393 36.17 9.31 -3.45
CA PRO A 393 35.91 10.57 -4.12
C PRO A 393 34.46 10.69 -4.59
N LEU A 394 33.88 11.89 -4.55
CA LEU A 394 32.49 12.14 -5.02
C LEU A 394 32.33 11.94 -6.54
N THR A 395 33.44 11.95 -7.29
CA THR A 395 33.47 11.71 -8.75
C THR A 395 33.44 10.23 -9.08
N ASP A 396 33.79 9.37 -8.13
CA ASP A 396 33.73 7.92 -8.29
C ASP A 396 32.28 7.44 -8.13
N ARG A 397 31.79 6.70 -9.14
CA ARG A 397 30.38 6.25 -9.22
C ARG A 397 29.39 7.41 -8.97
N ARG A 398 29.64 8.55 -9.63
CA ARG A 398 28.91 9.78 -9.39
C ARG A 398 27.41 9.63 -9.67
N LEU A 399 27.04 8.93 -10.76
CA LEU A 399 25.64 8.72 -11.13
C LEU A 399 24.92 7.92 -10.05
N GLU A 400 25.53 6.83 -9.61
CA GLU A 400 24.97 5.97 -8.56
C GLU A 400 24.83 6.71 -7.25
N LEU A 401 25.81 7.55 -6.91
CA LEU A 401 25.76 8.42 -5.72
C LEU A 401 24.61 9.42 -5.79
N GLU A 402 24.45 10.12 -6.92
CA GLU A 402 23.34 11.07 -7.10
C GLU A 402 21.96 10.37 -7.02
N VAL A 403 21.85 9.19 -7.63
CA VAL A 403 20.62 8.37 -7.55
C VAL A 403 20.36 7.91 -6.12
N ALA A 404 21.37 7.41 -5.41
CA ALA A 404 21.21 6.95 -4.04
C ALA A 404 20.83 8.09 -3.08
N LEU A 405 21.42 9.28 -3.27
CA LEU A 405 21.07 10.48 -2.51
C LEU A 405 19.60 10.88 -2.74
N ARG A 406 19.14 10.87 -3.98
CA ARG A 406 17.75 11.18 -4.35
C ARG A 406 16.77 10.17 -3.74
N LEU A 407 17.07 8.88 -3.83
CA LEU A 407 16.23 7.83 -3.24
C LEU A 407 16.21 7.91 -1.71
N ALA A 408 17.32 8.28 -1.06
CA ALA A 408 17.37 8.47 0.39
C ALA A 408 16.47 9.61 0.91
N GLU A 409 16.01 10.53 0.04
CA GLU A 409 15.02 11.55 0.41
C GLU A 409 13.61 10.97 0.63
N ALA A 410 13.32 9.77 0.12
CA ALA A 410 12.08 9.05 0.43
C ALA A 410 11.98 8.66 1.93
N GLY A 411 13.10 8.75 2.65
CA GLY A 411 13.14 8.67 4.11
C GLY A 411 12.61 7.35 4.67
N ASP A 412 11.76 7.47 5.70
CA ASP A 412 11.24 6.33 6.48
C ASP A 412 10.33 5.37 5.68
N ASN A 413 9.95 5.73 4.46
CA ASN A 413 9.16 4.89 3.57
C ASN A 413 9.99 3.87 2.77
N LEU A 414 11.32 3.92 2.89
CA LEU A 414 12.22 2.93 2.31
C LEU A 414 12.87 2.07 3.41
N PRO A 415 13.04 0.76 3.19
CA PRO A 415 13.75 -0.12 4.12
C PRO A 415 15.26 0.15 4.04
N ILE A 416 15.71 1.28 4.63
CA ILE A 416 17.11 1.72 4.66
C ILE A 416 17.65 1.51 6.07
N GLY A 417 18.73 0.74 6.23
CA GLY A 417 19.39 0.52 7.52
C GLY A 417 19.64 -0.95 7.84
N ALA A 418 19.97 -1.25 9.10
CA ALA A 418 20.36 -2.59 9.56
C ALA A 418 19.27 -3.67 9.36
N ASP A 419 18.00 -3.29 9.35
CA ASP A 419 16.87 -4.21 9.16
C ASP A 419 16.75 -4.72 7.71
N ALA A 420 17.43 -4.09 6.75
CA ALA A 420 17.46 -4.55 5.36
C ALA A 420 18.34 -5.79 5.13
N LEU A 421 19.18 -6.15 6.11
CA LEU A 421 20.10 -7.29 6.03
C LEU A 421 19.48 -8.62 6.50
N ASP A 422 18.38 -8.58 7.24
CA ASP A 422 17.69 -9.75 7.77
C ASP A 422 16.48 -10.23 6.92
N ALA A 423 16.21 -9.62 5.80
CA ALA A 423 15.24 -10.15 4.85
C ALA A 423 15.79 -11.48 4.28
N PRO A 424 15.08 -12.62 4.43
CA PRO A 424 15.55 -13.91 3.94
C PRO A 424 15.64 -13.84 2.42
N GLY A 425 16.89 -13.71 1.92
CA GLY A 425 17.18 -13.82 0.51
C GLY A 425 16.76 -15.20 0.00
N ASP A 426 15.86 -15.23 -0.92
CA ASP A 426 15.49 -16.42 -1.70
C ASP A 426 16.73 -16.94 -2.46
N ARG A 427 17.49 -17.82 -1.78
CA ARG A 427 18.59 -18.58 -2.37
C ARG A 427 18.03 -19.85 -3.03
N SER A 428 17.20 -19.67 -4.05
CA SER A 428 16.81 -20.81 -4.91
C SER A 428 16.61 -20.36 -6.36
N SER A 429 17.73 -20.01 -7.02
CA SER A 429 17.80 -20.16 -8.48
C SER A 429 19.26 -20.24 -8.90
N THR A 430 19.88 -21.41 -8.65
CA THR A 430 21.06 -21.83 -9.39
C THR A 430 20.99 -23.33 -9.55
N ALA A 431 20.54 -23.76 -10.70
CA ALA A 431 20.89 -24.93 -11.49
C ALA A 431 19.71 -25.37 -12.34
N VAL A 432 19.77 -25.12 -13.64
CA VAL A 432 19.81 -26.14 -14.69
C VAL A 432 19.95 -25.41 -16.03
N LEU A 433 21.08 -25.65 -16.68
CA LEU A 433 21.42 -25.67 -18.10
C LEU A 433 20.37 -25.20 -19.11
#